data_0f281d08b310d8af0f0fec5c5f11418f
#
_entry.id   0f281d08b310d8af0f0fec5c5f11418f
#
_cell.length_a   1.000
_cell.length_b   1.000
_cell.length_c   1.000
_cell.angle_alpha   90.00
_cell.angle_beta   90.00
_cell.angle_gamma   90.00
#
_symmetry.space_group_name_H-M   'P 1'
#
loop_
_entity.id
_entity.type
_entity.pdbx_description
1 polymer ?
#
loop_
_entity_poly.entity_id
_entity_poly.type
_entity_poly.pdbx_seq_one_letter_code
_entity_poly.pdbx_strand_id
1 'polypeptide(L)'
;MKNVRVQYTTNYTKFKKIHTNRDLKPGILNKIEKSMIENGLMLDPIKVNEDWEVVDGQHRLHVSEKLGLGVYYMKIKGIGRKEMIVQNSTGSQWNLRNFLDTYVKEGNSNYIKVQKFMYEFPMFSITDSCVFLNNGNQTIKGDSFRNGDFQAGSLNTARELALDIMKLKDVYPLGYTRTVFVRTLLSTNLRNKDFKMEEFIKKSKVVPNEYFQIKGDRKGYKRMIEDIYNYKRRGSDKITIKV
;
A
#
# COMPACT_ATOMS: atom_id res chain seq x y z
N MET A 1 -26.36 16.83 20.55
CA MET A 1 -24.94 17.13 20.23
C MET A 1 -24.17 17.22 21.53
N LYS A 2 -23.08 16.46 21.69
CA LYS A 2 -22.22 16.59 22.88
C LYS A 2 -21.44 17.89 22.73
N ASN A 3 -21.53 18.79 23.73
CA ASN A 3 -20.77 20.03 23.75
C ASN A 3 -19.27 19.70 23.91
N VAL A 4 -18.52 19.76 22.83
CA VAL A 4 -17.07 19.64 22.83
C VAL A 4 -16.50 21.05 23.03
N ARG A 5 -15.73 21.25 24.12
CA ARG A 5 -15.12 22.54 24.45
C ARG A 5 -13.66 22.55 23.99
N VAL A 6 -13.23 23.64 23.37
CA VAL A 6 -11.82 23.93 23.14
C VAL A 6 -11.19 24.38 24.46
N GLN A 7 -10.06 23.79 24.78
CA GLN A 7 -9.29 24.06 26.01
C GLN A 7 -7.85 24.42 25.58
N TYR A 8 -7.14 25.08 26.47
CA TYR A 8 -5.75 25.48 26.29
C TYR A 8 -4.87 24.93 27.39
N THR A 9 -3.64 24.54 27.06
CA THR A 9 -2.66 24.09 28.08
C THR A 9 -1.23 24.29 27.58
N THR A 10 -0.32 24.49 28.52
CA THR A 10 1.14 24.43 28.33
C THR A 10 1.72 23.13 28.91
N ASN A 11 0.89 22.29 29.51
CA ASN A 11 1.31 21.01 30.09
C ASN A 11 1.20 19.89 29.01
N TYR A 12 2.31 19.59 28.38
CA TYR A 12 2.40 18.56 27.30
C TYR A 12 2.38 17.14 27.87
N THR A 13 2.74 16.92 29.14
CA THR A 13 2.80 15.58 29.75
C THR A 13 1.44 14.88 29.88
N LYS A 14 0.35 15.64 29.72
CA LYS A 14 -1.01 15.09 29.65
C LYS A 14 -1.26 14.24 28.43
N PHE A 15 -0.58 14.55 27.31
CA PHE A 15 -0.86 13.96 26.03
C PHE A 15 -0.07 12.67 25.83
N LYS A 16 -0.79 11.62 25.43
CA LYS A 16 -0.21 10.32 25.11
C LYS A 16 -0.15 10.12 23.61
N LYS A 17 0.94 9.55 23.14
CA LYS A 17 1.04 9.15 21.73
C LYS A 17 0.29 7.83 21.52
N ILE A 18 -0.62 7.78 20.55
CA ILE A 18 -1.19 6.50 20.12
C ILE A 18 -0.09 5.71 19.41
N HIS A 19 0.15 4.47 19.82
CA HIS A 19 1.20 3.61 19.26
C HIS A 19 1.06 3.42 17.73
N THR A 20 -0.17 3.44 17.22
CA THR A 20 -0.51 3.25 15.82
C THR A 20 -0.50 4.54 14.99
N ASN A 21 -0.23 5.69 15.60
CA ASN A 21 -0.06 6.93 14.85
C ASN A 21 1.11 6.81 13.87
N ARG A 22 0.94 7.42 12.69
CA ARG A 22 2.01 7.54 11.68
C ARG A 22 3.20 8.29 12.29
N ASP A 23 4.40 7.99 11.78
CA ASP A 23 5.60 8.67 12.23
C ASP A 23 5.58 10.16 11.87
N LEU A 24 6.22 10.96 12.72
CA LEU A 24 6.40 12.39 12.47
C LEU A 24 7.25 12.59 11.21
N LYS A 25 6.75 13.37 10.26
CA LYS A 25 7.44 13.63 9.00
C LYS A 25 8.24 14.93 9.07
N PRO A 26 9.56 14.92 8.92
CA PRO A 26 10.41 16.12 9.03
C PRO A 26 9.92 17.28 8.14
N GLY A 27 9.53 17.00 6.90
CA GLY A 27 9.05 18.05 5.99
C GLY A 27 7.74 18.71 6.44
N ILE A 28 6.86 18.00 7.18
CA ILE A 28 5.65 18.58 7.76
C ILE A 28 6.00 19.37 9.02
N LEU A 29 6.87 18.82 9.88
CA LEU A 29 7.34 19.52 11.08
C LEU A 29 7.96 20.86 10.73
N ASN A 30 8.87 20.92 9.76
CA ASN A 30 9.52 22.14 9.33
C ASN A 30 8.53 23.22 8.82
N LYS A 31 7.49 22.79 8.07
CA LYS A 31 6.45 23.72 7.59
C LYS A 31 5.61 24.28 8.73
N ILE A 32 5.22 23.45 9.68
CA ILE A 32 4.44 23.87 10.85
C ILE A 32 5.30 24.77 11.74
N GLU A 33 6.56 24.40 11.97
CA GLU A 33 7.51 25.19 12.79
C GLU A 33 7.70 26.59 12.20
N LYS A 34 7.98 26.68 10.90
CA LYS A 34 8.08 27.96 10.21
C LYS A 34 6.80 28.79 10.37
N SER A 35 5.63 28.17 10.15
CA SER A 35 4.35 28.85 10.31
C SER A 35 4.11 29.35 11.74
N MET A 36 4.45 28.55 12.75
CA MET A 36 4.29 28.95 14.16
C MET A 36 5.27 30.06 14.57
N ILE A 37 6.48 30.08 14.05
CA ILE A 37 7.46 31.15 14.28
C ILE A 37 6.97 32.46 13.64
N GLU A 38 6.45 32.41 12.42
CA GLU A 38 6.02 33.57 11.67
C GLU A 38 4.68 34.15 12.13
N ASN A 39 3.72 33.29 12.48
CA ASN A 39 2.32 33.65 12.71
C ASN A 39 1.83 33.37 14.16
N GLY A 40 2.69 32.84 15.00
CA GLY A 40 2.33 32.47 16.37
C GLY A 40 1.57 31.14 16.47
N LEU A 41 0.87 30.96 17.60
CA LEU A 41 0.16 29.74 17.94
C LEU A 41 -0.96 29.43 16.93
N MET A 42 -1.00 28.18 16.43
CA MET A 42 -2.09 27.72 15.59
C MET A 42 -3.39 27.54 16.39
N LEU A 43 -4.46 28.17 15.90
CA LEU A 43 -5.79 28.11 16.55
C LEU A 43 -6.50 26.76 16.34
N ASP A 44 -6.06 25.94 15.40
CA ASP A 44 -6.67 24.64 15.13
C ASP A 44 -6.33 23.65 16.27
N PRO A 45 -7.34 23.24 17.10
CA PRO A 45 -7.09 22.43 18.28
C PRO A 45 -6.69 21.00 17.93
N ILE A 46 -5.78 20.44 18.72
CA ILE A 46 -5.51 19.00 18.67
C ILE A 46 -6.69 18.23 19.24
N LYS A 47 -6.94 17.01 18.74
CA LYS A 47 -8.04 16.15 19.21
C LYS A 47 -7.48 14.99 20.02
N VAL A 48 -8.03 14.80 21.21
CA VAL A 48 -7.66 13.70 22.11
C VAL A 48 -8.89 12.91 22.54
N ASN A 49 -8.71 11.64 22.81
CA ASN A 49 -9.76 10.78 23.37
C ASN A 49 -9.85 10.93 24.91
N GLU A 50 -10.68 10.11 25.55
CA GLU A 50 -10.86 10.08 27.01
C GLU A 50 -9.59 9.72 27.76
N ASP A 51 -8.66 8.98 27.16
CA ASP A 51 -7.40 8.52 27.75
C ASP A 51 -6.22 9.47 27.50
N TRP A 52 -6.52 10.65 26.93
CA TRP A 52 -5.53 11.66 26.55
C TRP A 52 -4.64 11.26 25.38
N GLU A 53 -5.04 10.26 24.63
CA GLU A 53 -4.31 9.88 23.41
C GLU A 53 -4.62 10.85 22.27
N VAL A 54 -3.57 11.31 21.60
CA VAL A 54 -3.68 12.29 20.51
C VAL A 54 -4.17 11.59 19.23
N VAL A 55 -5.40 11.83 18.88
CA VAL A 55 -6.07 11.28 17.69
C VAL A 55 -5.74 12.10 16.44
N ASP A 56 -5.65 13.41 16.57
CA ASP A 56 -5.27 14.33 15.49
C ASP A 56 -4.42 15.48 16.01
N GLY A 57 -3.49 15.99 15.18
CA GLY A 57 -2.65 17.12 15.51
C GLY A 57 -1.30 16.78 16.14
N GLN A 58 -0.82 15.53 16.06
CA GLN A 58 0.47 15.11 16.66
C GLN A 58 1.67 15.95 16.19
N HIS A 59 1.70 16.39 14.91
CA HIS A 59 2.77 17.26 14.42
C HIS A 59 2.70 18.64 15.06
N ARG A 60 1.49 19.19 15.24
CA ARG A 60 1.28 20.47 15.92
C ARG A 60 1.70 20.41 17.39
N LEU A 61 1.29 19.36 18.10
CA LEU A 61 1.70 19.13 19.49
C LEU A 61 3.23 19.11 19.62
N HIS A 62 3.89 18.31 18.76
CA HIS A 62 5.35 18.18 18.80
C HIS A 62 6.08 19.52 18.55
N VAL A 63 5.61 20.30 17.57
CA VAL A 63 6.21 21.59 17.27
C VAL A 63 5.91 22.61 18.38
N SER A 64 4.68 22.64 18.94
CA SER A 64 4.35 23.51 20.07
C SER A 64 5.20 23.21 21.29
N GLU A 65 5.43 21.94 21.61
CA GLU A 65 6.31 21.50 22.69
C GLU A 65 7.77 21.97 22.43
N LYS A 66 8.27 21.76 21.21
CA LYS A 66 9.63 22.21 20.82
C LYS A 66 9.82 23.72 20.95
N LEU A 67 8.80 24.51 20.62
CA LEU A 67 8.83 25.97 20.67
C LEU A 67 8.40 26.56 22.02
N GLY A 68 7.99 25.74 22.99
CA GLY A 68 7.47 26.19 24.27
C GLY A 68 6.12 26.93 24.16
N LEU A 69 5.38 26.72 23.06
CA LEU A 69 4.07 27.35 22.82
C LEU A 69 2.97 26.46 23.38
N GLY A 70 1.94 27.02 24.00
CA GLY A 70 0.79 26.26 24.45
C GLY A 70 0.03 25.60 23.28
N VAL A 71 -0.92 24.73 23.59
CA VAL A 71 -1.76 24.08 22.58
C VAL A 71 -3.24 24.22 22.92
N TYR A 72 -4.05 24.47 21.91
CA TYR A 72 -5.48 24.28 21.99
C TYR A 72 -5.83 22.81 21.76
N TYR A 73 -6.74 22.25 22.54
CA TYR A 73 -7.16 20.88 22.40
C TYR A 73 -8.65 20.68 22.64
N MET A 74 -9.19 19.63 22.08
CA MET A 74 -10.55 19.14 22.32
C MET A 74 -10.51 17.71 22.81
N LYS A 75 -11.14 17.46 23.98
CA LYS A 75 -11.32 16.11 24.52
C LYS A 75 -12.66 15.56 24.03
N ILE A 76 -12.62 14.49 23.24
CA ILE A 76 -13.78 13.91 22.56
C ILE A 76 -13.93 12.47 23.03
N LYS A 77 -15.02 12.17 23.75
CA LYS A 77 -15.32 10.82 24.24
C LYS A 77 -15.77 9.92 23.10
N GLY A 78 -15.22 8.70 23.06
CA GLY A 78 -15.54 7.66 22.07
C GLY A 78 -14.93 7.92 20.70
N ILE A 79 -13.95 8.84 20.61
CA ILE A 79 -13.12 8.97 19.41
C ILE A 79 -11.91 8.04 19.57
N GLY A 80 -11.71 7.19 18.58
CA GLY A 80 -10.61 6.24 18.62
C GLY A 80 -9.96 6.09 17.25
N ARG A 81 -9.37 4.93 17.06
CA ARG A 81 -8.61 4.58 15.86
C ARG A 81 -9.42 4.68 14.57
N LYS A 82 -10.67 4.17 14.53
CA LYS A 82 -11.51 4.21 13.33
C LYS A 82 -11.76 5.64 12.89
N GLU A 83 -12.12 6.50 13.83
CA GLU A 83 -12.38 7.91 13.58
C GLU A 83 -11.10 8.64 13.17
N MET A 84 -9.95 8.29 13.73
CA MET A 84 -8.64 8.80 13.33
C MET A 84 -8.34 8.47 11.86
N ILE A 85 -8.54 7.21 11.45
CA ILE A 85 -8.32 6.77 10.07
C ILE A 85 -9.25 7.53 9.12
N VAL A 86 -10.54 7.63 9.44
CA VAL A 86 -11.54 8.36 8.63
C VAL A 86 -11.19 9.85 8.53
N GLN A 87 -10.87 10.52 9.63
CA GLN A 87 -10.53 11.95 9.61
C GLN A 87 -9.22 12.23 8.86
N ASN A 88 -8.21 11.40 9.03
CA ASN A 88 -6.94 11.54 8.31
C ASN A 88 -7.06 11.17 6.83
N SER A 89 -8.04 10.37 6.43
CA SER A 89 -8.31 10.08 5.01
C SER A 89 -9.01 11.24 4.30
N THR A 90 -9.68 12.12 5.03
CA THR A 90 -10.39 13.30 4.48
C THR A 90 -9.56 14.59 4.48
N GLY A 91 -8.61 14.74 5.40
CA GLY A 91 -7.83 15.97 5.56
C GLY A 91 -6.46 15.97 4.86
N SER A 92 -5.55 15.08 5.21
CA SER A 92 -4.31 14.83 4.45
C SER A 92 -4.36 13.38 3.99
N GLN A 93 -4.54 13.17 2.69
CA GLN A 93 -4.77 11.85 2.13
C GLN A 93 -3.71 10.84 2.59
N TRP A 94 -4.12 9.87 3.38
CA TRP A 94 -3.29 8.73 3.69
C TRP A 94 -2.99 7.96 2.40
N ASN A 95 -1.72 7.76 2.11
CA ASN A 95 -1.34 6.85 1.06
C ASN A 95 -1.34 5.40 1.56
N LEU A 96 -1.26 4.44 0.65
CA LEU A 96 -1.29 3.02 1.00
C LEU A 96 -0.17 2.62 1.98
N ARG A 97 0.96 3.32 1.96
CA ARG A 97 2.07 3.07 2.89
C ARG A 97 1.69 3.42 4.32
N ASN A 98 0.97 4.52 4.54
CA ASN A 98 0.52 4.91 5.87
C ASN A 98 -0.41 3.84 6.48
N PHE A 99 -1.33 3.29 5.66
CA PHE A 99 -2.21 2.19 6.10
C PHE A 99 -1.41 0.93 6.41
N LEU A 100 -0.49 0.53 5.52
CA LEU A 100 0.38 -0.62 5.75
C LEU A 100 1.12 -0.51 7.08
N ASP A 101 1.83 0.61 7.29
CA ASP A 101 2.66 0.82 8.48
C ASP A 101 1.80 0.83 9.76
N THR A 102 0.58 1.39 9.71
CA THR A 102 -0.35 1.39 10.83
C THR A 102 -0.78 -0.02 11.20
N TYR A 103 -1.27 -0.81 10.23
CA TYR A 103 -1.74 -2.17 10.50
C TYR A 103 -0.63 -3.14 10.88
N VAL A 104 0.59 -2.91 10.39
CA VAL A 104 1.78 -3.66 10.83
C VAL A 104 2.12 -3.35 12.29
N LYS A 105 2.09 -2.08 12.71
CA LYS A 105 2.30 -1.68 14.12
C LYS A 105 1.26 -2.28 15.06
N GLU A 106 0.06 -2.54 14.55
CA GLU A 106 -1.02 -3.22 15.29
C GLU A 106 -0.87 -4.74 15.35
N GLY A 107 0.14 -5.29 14.70
CA GLY A 107 0.36 -6.73 14.66
C GLY A 107 -0.59 -7.47 13.70
N ASN A 108 -1.25 -6.79 12.77
CA ASN A 108 -2.11 -7.46 11.79
C ASN A 108 -1.27 -8.38 10.88
N SER A 109 -1.45 -9.68 11.04
CA SER A 109 -0.67 -10.72 10.36
C SER A 109 -0.72 -10.62 8.83
N ASN A 110 -1.85 -10.18 8.25
CA ASN A 110 -2.00 -10.03 6.81
C ASN A 110 -1.11 -8.89 6.28
N TYR A 111 -1.05 -7.76 6.98
CA TYR A 111 -0.22 -6.61 6.60
C TYR A 111 1.26 -6.86 6.88
N ILE A 112 1.59 -7.63 7.90
CA ILE A 112 2.97 -8.11 8.15
C ILE A 112 3.45 -8.97 6.98
N LYS A 113 2.58 -9.84 6.39
CA LYS A 113 2.94 -10.59 5.18
C LYS A 113 3.21 -9.66 3.99
N VAL A 114 2.40 -8.61 3.79
CA VAL A 114 2.64 -7.60 2.73
C VAL A 114 3.98 -6.92 2.95
N GLN A 115 4.29 -6.48 4.16
CA GLN A 115 5.56 -5.82 4.49
C GLN A 115 6.75 -6.74 4.23
N LYS A 116 6.68 -8.00 4.68
CA LYS A 116 7.74 -9.01 4.43
C LYS A 116 7.96 -9.25 2.95
N PHE A 117 6.87 -9.42 2.18
CA PHE A 117 6.97 -9.60 0.73
C PHE A 117 7.60 -8.39 0.03
N MET A 118 7.24 -7.17 0.41
CA MET A 118 7.83 -5.94 -0.13
C MET A 118 9.31 -5.77 0.24
N TYR A 119 9.72 -6.25 1.41
CA TYR A 119 11.13 -6.24 1.79
C TYR A 119 11.96 -7.20 0.93
N GLU A 120 11.42 -8.38 0.63
CA GLU A 120 12.08 -9.39 -0.21
C GLU A 120 12.06 -9.02 -1.71
N PHE A 121 11.00 -8.33 -2.16
CA PHE A 121 10.78 -7.95 -3.56
C PHE A 121 10.48 -6.45 -3.71
N PRO A 122 11.47 -5.56 -3.44
CA PRO A 122 11.25 -4.11 -3.39
C PRO A 122 10.88 -3.47 -4.74
N MET A 123 11.04 -4.22 -5.85
CA MET A 123 10.65 -3.78 -7.18
C MET A 123 9.13 -3.76 -7.41
N PHE A 124 8.32 -4.42 -6.56
CA PHE A 124 6.87 -4.45 -6.68
C PHE A 124 6.21 -3.42 -5.75
N SER A 125 5.16 -2.78 -6.25
CA SER A 125 4.36 -1.83 -5.46
C SER A 125 3.55 -2.54 -4.36
N ILE A 126 3.04 -1.79 -3.37
CA ILE A 126 2.12 -2.32 -2.35
C ILE A 126 0.94 -3.05 -3.00
N THR A 127 0.35 -2.44 -4.04
CA THR A 127 -0.80 -3.03 -4.72
C THR A 127 -0.44 -4.30 -5.50
N ASP A 128 0.75 -4.38 -6.07
CA ASP A 128 1.21 -5.60 -6.73
C ASP A 128 1.53 -6.69 -5.69
N SER A 129 2.15 -6.34 -4.58
CA SER A 129 2.40 -7.25 -3.45
C SER A 129 1.09 -7.88 -2.93
N CYS A 130 0.03 -7.08 -2.83
CA CYS A 130 -1.29 -7.59 -2.47
C CYS A 130 -1.86 -8.55 -3.53
N VAL A 131 -1.61 -8.32 -4.82
CA VAL A 131 -2.03 -9.26 -5.89
C VAL A 131 -1.27 -10.58 -5.80
N PHE A 132 0.04 -10.55 -5.53
CA PHE A 132 0.82 -11.77 -5.29
C PHE A 132 0.27 -12.56 -4.10
N LEU A 133 0.04 -11.89 -2.97
CA LEU A 133 -0.51 -12.50 -1.76
C LEU A 133 -1.97 -12.94 -1.90
N ASN A 134 -2.66 -12.51 -2.93
CA ASN A 134 -4.00 -12.96 -3.28
C ASN A 134 -3.98 -13.94 -4.49
N ASN A 135 -2.85 -14.65 -4.68
CA ASN A 135 -2.64 -15.65 -5.74
C ASN A 135 -2.95 -15.15 -7.15
N GLY A 136 -2.68 -13.86 -7.43
CA GLY A 136 -2.98 -13.24 -8.72
C GLY A 136 -4.42 -12.75 -8.88
N ASN A 137 -5.27 -12.92 -7.87
CA ASN A 137 -6.60 -12.34 -7.90
C ASN A 137 -6.51 -10.82 -7.70
N GLN A 138 -6.98 -10.05 -8.70
CA GLN A 138 -6.90 -8.60 -8.71
C GLN A 138 -8.02 -7.91 -7.90
N THR A 139 -8.99 -8.67 -7.41
CA THR A 139 -10.12 -8.13 -6.66
C THR A 139 -9.69 -7.83 -5.21
N ILE A 140 -8.85 -6.82 -5.04
CA ILE A 140 -8.75 -6.13 -3.76
C ILE A 140 -9.92 -5.15 -3.78
N LYS A 141 -11.00 -5.45 -3.05
CA LYS A 141 -12.12 -4.53 -2.90
C LYS A 141 -11.53 -3.19 -2.45
N GLY A 142 -11.79 -2.10 -3.20
CA GLY A 142 -11.03 -0.85 -3.16
C GLY A 142 -10.72 -0.28 -1.77
N ASP A 143 -11.61 -0.48 -0.78
CA ASP A 143 -11.40 0.01 0.58
C ASP A 143 -10.91 -1.07 1.57
N SER A 144 -10.90 -2.36 1.20
CA SER A 144 -10.52 -3.43 2.14
C SER A 144 -9.10 -3.25 2.72
N PHE A 145 -8.15 -2.79 1.89
CA PHE A 145 -6.80 -2.50 2.36
C PHE A 145 -6.73 -1.28 3.27
N ARG A 146 -7.54 -0.25 3.01
CA ARG A 146 -7.61 0.96 3.85
C ARG A 146 -8.30 0.70 5.18
N ASN A 147 -9.30 -0.18 5.19
CA ASN A 147 -10.09 -0.52 6.36
C ASN A 147 -9.48 -1.59 7.28
N GLY A 148 -8.37 -2.19 6.89
CA GLY A 148 -7.75 -3.28 7.65
C GLY A 148 -8.31 -4.67 7.36
N ASP A 149 -9.18 -4.80 6.36
CA ASP A 149 -9.91 -6.02 6.03
C ASP A 149 -9.21 -6.87 4.94
N PHE A 150 -8.02 -6.46 4.49
CA PHE A 150 -7.25 -7.21 3.50
C PHE A 150 -6.84 -8.58 4.06
N GLN A 151 -7.14 -9.64 3.29
CA GLN A 151 -6.77 -11.01 3.62
C GLN A 151 -5.63 -11.46 2.72
N ALA A 152 -4.47 -11.72 3.31
CA ALA A 152 -3.30 -12.23 2.61
C ALA A 152 -3.30 -13.76 2.62
N GLY A 153 -3.10 -14.35 1.45
CA GLY A 153 -2.88 -15.79 1.31
C GLY A 153 -1.49 -16.25 1.78
N SER A 154 -0.98 -17.30 1.15
CA SER A 154 0.33 -17.87 1.46
C SER A 154 1.47 -16.96 0.99
N LEU A 155 2.35 -16.60 1.92
CA LEU A 155 3.57 -15.87 1.58
C LEU A 155 4.53 -16.72 0.72
N ASN A 156 4.57 -18.03 0.93
CA ASN A 156 5.42 -18.92 0.14
C ASN A 156 4.95 -19.00 -1.31
N THR A 157 3.65 -19.16 -1.54
CA THR A 157 3.09 -19.13 -2.90
C THR A 157 3.34 -17.78 -3.59
N ALA A 158 3.21 -16.67 -2.87
CA ALA A 158 3.52 -15.35 -3.40
C ALA A 158 5.00 -15.21 -3.79
N ARG A 159 5.92 -15.76 -2.99
CA ARG A 159 7.37 -15.81 -3.29
C ARG A 159 7.67 -16.63 -4.53
N GLU A 160 7.08 -17.81 -4.66
CA GLU A 160 7.25 -18.66 -5.84
C GLU A 160 6.81 -17.91 -7.11
N LEU A 161 5.65 -17.27 -7.10
CA LEU A 161 5.15 -16.46 -8.22
C LEU A 161 6.08 -15.27 -8.54
N ALA A 162 6.63 -14.60 -7.52
CA ALA A 162 7.55 -13.49 -7.72
C ALA A 162 8.88 -13.96 -8.32
N LEU A 163 9.42 -15.09 -7.82
CA LEU A 163 10.64 -15.70 -8.36
C LEU A 163 10.45 -16.14 -9.82
N ASP A 164 9.27 -16.66 -10.18
CA ASP A 164 8.96 -17.01 -11.55
C ASP A 164 8.96 -15.78 -12.47
N ILE A 165 8.39 -14.66 -12.02
CA ILE A 165 8.45 -13.40 -12.78
C ILE A 165 9.88 -12.88 -12.89
N MET A 166 10.70 -13.02 -11.85
CA MET A 166 12.11 -12.60 -11.89
C MET A 166 12.94 -13.39 -12.91
N LYS A 167 12.58 -14.63 -13.24
CA LYS A 167 13.22 -15.41 -14.33
C LYS A 167 13.05 -14.78 -15.72
N LEU A 168 12.15 -13.81 -15.87
CA LEU A 168 11.94 -13.05 -17.09
C LEU A 168 12.87 -11.82 -17.21
N LYS A 169 13.67 -11.51 -16.20
CA LYS A 169 14.53 -10.31 -16.17
C LYS A 169 15.45 -10.21 -17.36
N ASP A 170 16.06 -11.31 -17.78
CA ASP A 170 17.06 -11.31 -18.84
C ASP A 170 16.43 -11.21 -20.26
N VAL A 171 15.20 -11.71 -20.43
CA VAL A 171 14.47 -11.69 -21.70
C VAL A 171 13.54 -10.50 -21.86
N TYR A 172 13.11 -9.90 -20.74
CA TYR A 172 12.21 -8.75 -20.74
C TYR A 172 12.59 -7.69 -19.69
N PRO A 173 13.84 -7.16 -19.71
CA PRO A 173 14.38 -6.34 -18.64
C PRO A 173 13.58 -5.06 -18.34
N LEU A 174 13.02 -4.43 -19.40
CA LEU A 174 12.27 -3.17 -19.25
C LEU A 174 10.80 -3.36 -18.84
N GLY A 175 10.30 -4.60 -18.84
CA GLY A 175 8.87 -4.84 -18.67
C GLY A 175 8.46 -5.87 -17.64
N TYR A 176 9.39 -6.75 -17.18
CA TYR A 176 9.03 -7.86 -16.31
C TYR A 176 8.43 -7.42 -14.95
N THR A 177 8.73 -6.21 -14.46
CA THR A 177 8.17 -5.64 -13.22
C THR A 177 7.03 -4.66 -13.45
N ARG A 178 6.63 -4.40 -14.70
CA ARG A 178 5.53 -3.47 -14.97
C ARG A 178 4.22 -4.00 -14.40
N THR A 179 3.58 -3.20 -13.58
CA THR A 179 2.33 -3.53 -12.88
C THR A 179 1.28 -4.19 -13.78
N VAL A 180 1.03 -3.62 -14.98
CA VAL A 180 0.02 -4.17 -15.90
C VAL A 180 0.43 -5.53 -16.45
N PHE A 181 1.72 -5.72 -16.79
CA PHE A 181 2.24 -7.03 -17.23
C PHE A 181 2.15 -8.06 -16.13
N VAL A 182 2.70 -7.77 -14.95
CA VAL A 182 2.71 -8.65 -13.78
C VAL A 182 1.30 -9.12 -13.44
N ARG A 183 0.38 -8.18 -13.31
CA ARG A 183 -1.03 -8.50 -12.99
C ARG A 183 -1.72 -9.31 -14.07
N THR A 184 -1.43 -9.03 -15.34
CA THR A 184 -2.00 -9.80 -16.46
C THR A 184 -1.47 -11.23 -16.43
N LEU A 185 -0.16 -11.42 -16.23
CA LEU A 185 0.46 -12.73 -16.18
C LEU A 185 -0.05 -13.57 -14.98
N LEU A 186 -0.10 -12.97 -13.78
CA LEU A 186 -0.63 -13.63 -12.59
C LEU A 186 -2.12 -14.01 -12.75
N SER A 187 -2.93 -13.11 -13.30
CA SER A 187 -4.34 -13.39 -13.58
C SER A 187 -4.52 -14.48 -14.65
N THR A 188 -3.65 -14.50 -15.64
CA THR A 188 -3.63 -15.56 -16.67
C THR A 188 -3.32 -16.90 -16.03
N ASN A 189 -2.30 -16.98 -15.21
CA ASN A 189 -1.91 -18.20 -14.49
C ASN A 189 -3.02 -18.72 -13.56
N LEU A 190 -3.75 -17.82 -12.90
CA LEU A 190 -4.85 -18.19 -12.01
C LEU A 190 -6.09 -18.70 -12.76
N ARG A 191 -6.45 -18.07 -13.89
CA ARG A 191 -7.76 -18.25 -14.54
C ARG A 191 -7.77 -19.23 -15.70
N ASN A 192 -6.61 -19.56 -16.25
CA ASN A 192 -6.53 -20.45 -17.40
C ASN A 192 -5.86 -21.77 -17.00
N LYS A 193 -6.65 -22.84 -16.93
CA LYS A 193 -6.19 -24.17 -16.50
C LYS A 193 -5.09 -24.76 -17.39
N ASP A 194 -5.12 -24.41 -18.67
CA ASP A 194 -4.16 -24.89 -19.67
C ASP A 194 -2.88 -24.05 -19.73
N PHE A 195 -2.84 -22.92 -19.02
CA PHE A 195 -1.65 -22.11 -18.89
C PHE A 195 -0.78 -22.58 -17.74
N LYS A 196 0.50 -22.79 -18.01
CA LYS A 196 1.50 -23.15 -16.98
C LYS A 196 2.62 -22.12 -16.98
N MET A 197 2.86 -21.50 -15.82
CA MET A 197 3.89 -20.47 -15.66
C MET A 197 5.28 -20.95 -16.07
N GLU A 198 5.63 -22.18 -15.68
CA GLU A 198 6.93 -22.78 -16.03
C GLU A 198 7.11 -22.90 -17.56
N GLU A 199 6.07 -23.31 -18.27
CA GLU A 199 6.12 -23.41 -19.72
C GLU A 199 6.22 -22.03 -20.38
N PHE A 200 5.47 -21.05 -19.88
CA PHE A 200 5.60 -19.66 -20.33
C PHE A 200 7.04 -19.17 -20.19
N ILE A 201 7.69 -19.41 -19.05
CA ILE A 201 9.08 -19.02 -18.82
C ILE A 201 10.04 -19.74 -19.78
N LYS A 202 9.83 -21.05 -20.03
CA LYS A 202 10.63 -21.79 -21.03
C LYS A 202 10.46 -21.19 -22.43
N LYS A 203 9.22 -20.91 -22.83
CA LYS A 203 8.93 -20.29 -24.14
C LYS A 203 9.54 -18.89 -24.24
N SER A 204 9.46 -18.10 -23.19
CA SER A 204 10.03 -16.75 -23.13
C SER A 204 11.53 -16.71 -23.43
N LYS A 205 12.27 -17.78 -23.15
CA LYS A 205 13.73 -17.86 -23.42
C LYS A 205 14.08 -18.22 -24.86
N VAL A 206 13.12 -18.65 -25.64
CA VAL A 206 13.37 -19.15 -27.02
C VAL A 206 12.60 -18.37 -28.09
N VAL A 207 11.70 -17.49 -27.71
CA VAL A 207 11.04 -16.57 -28.66
C VAL A 207 11.99 -15.45 -29.05
N PRO A 208 11.87 -14.88 -30.25
CA PRO A 208 12.58 -13.69 -30.67
C PRO A 208 12.27 -12.50 -29.74
N ASN A 209 13.26 -11.62 -29.50
CA ASN A 209 13.11 -10.48 -28.59
C ASN A 209 11.99 -9.51 -28.99
N GLU A 210 11.63 -9.43 -30.25
CA GLU A 210 10.53 -8.62 -30.77
C GLU A 210 9.15 -8.98 -30.21
N TYR A 211 8.99 -10.19 -29.63
CA TYR A 211 7.78 -10.57 -28.92
C TYR A 211 7.58 -9.75 -27.63
N PHE A 212 8.68 -9.28 -27.05
CA PHE A 212 8.65 -8.52 -25.80
C PHE A 212 8.52 -7.02 -26.06
N GLN A 213 7.29 -6.54 -26.07
CA GLN A 213 6.99 -5.13 -26.26
C GLN A 213 6.28 -4.57 -25.05
N ILE A 214 6.57 -3.30 -24.71
CA ILE A 214 5.81 -2.59 -23.70
C ILE A 214 4.42 -2.28 -24.25
N LYS A 215 3.39 -2.77 -23.58
CA LYS A 215 1.99 -2.52 -23.94
C LYS A 215 1.37 -1.48 -22.98
N GLY A 216 0.44 -0.70 -23.52
CA GLY A 216 -0.23 0.34 -22.75
C GLY A 216 -1.34 -0.22 -21.84
N ASP A 217 -1.89 -1.38 -22.16
CA ASP A 217 -3.05 -1.94 -21.48
C ASP A 217 -2.97 -3.46 -21.25
N ARG A 218 -3.96 -3.97 -20.51
CA ARG A 218 -4.09 -5.38 -20.20
C ARG A 218 -4.35 -6.26 -21.43
N LYS A 219 -5.12 -5.74 -22.40
CA LYS A 219 -5.46 -6.49 -23.63
C LYS A 219 -4.22 -6.74 -24.49
N GLY A 220 -3.35 -5.74 -24.60
CA GLY A 220 -2.08 -5.86 -25.30
C GLY A 220 -1.14 -6.86 -24.63
N TYR A 221 -1.01 -6.81 -23.30
CA TYR A 221 -0.20 -7.79 -22.56
C TYR A 221 -0.76 -9.21 -22.64
N LYS A 222 -2.09 -9.36 -22.59
CA LYS A 222 -2.73 -10.65 -22.79
C LYS A 222 -2.32 -11.28 -24.14
N ARG A 223 -2.45 -10.53 -25.23
CA ARG A 223 -2.05 -11.00 -26.57
C ARG A 223 -0.56 -11.38 -26.58
N MET A 224 0.30 -10.52 -26.05
CA MET A 224 1.73 -10.81 -25.97
C MET A 224 2.02 -12.13 -25.21
N ILE A 225 1.37 -12.34 -24.07
CA ILE A 225 1.53 -13.58 -23.27
C ILE A 225 1.02 -14.80 -24.06
N GLU A 226 -0.11 -14.66 -24.75
CA GLU A 226 -0.69 -15.70 -25.58
C GLU A 226 0.22 -16.05 -26.78
N ASP A 227 0.75 -15.05 -27.47
CA ASP A 227 1.65 -15.23 -28.61
C ASP A 227 2.95 -15.94 -28.19
N ILE A 228 3.54 -15.53 -27.07
CA ILE A 228 4.73 -16.17 -26.51
C ILE A 228 4.44 -17.62 -26.11
N TYR A 229 3.33 -17.87 -25.42
CA TYR A 229 2.96 -19.20 -24.98
C TYR A 229 2.70 -20.15 -26.15
N ASN A 230 2.08 -19.64 -27.22
CA ASN A 230 1.75 -20.39 -28.42
C ASN A 230 2.90 -20.48 -29.44
N TYR A 231 4.06 -19.88 -29.15
CA TYR A 231 5.20 -19.92 -30.07
C TYR A 231 5.58 -21.36 -30.43
N LYS A 232 5.65 -21.67 -31.75
CA LYS A 232 5.90 -23.01 -32.30
C LYS A 232 4.89 -24.10 -31.87
N ARG A 233 3.69 -23.72 -31.37
CA ARG A 233 2.57 -24.66 -31.22
C ARG A 233 1.75 -24.75 -32.49
N ARG A 234 1.20 -25.92 -32.78
CA ARG A 234 0.40 -26.19 -34.01
C ARG A 234 -1.07 -26.38 -33.65
N GLY A 235 -1.97 -25.87 -34.50
CA GLY A 235 -3.40 -26.17 -34.49
C GLY A 235 -4.07 -26.22 -33.09
N SER A 236 -4.57 -27.38 -32.75
CA SER A 236 -5.28 -27.65 -31.51
C SER A 236 -4.46 -27.51 -30.22
N ASP A 237 -3.14 -27.47 -30.32
CA ASP A 237 -2.26 -27.30 -29.15
C ASP A 237 -2.16 -25.85 -28.67
N LYS A 238 -2.66 -24.91 -29.49
CA LYS A 238 -2.70 -23.50 -29.09
C LYS A 238 -3.77 -23.25 -28.03
N ILE A 239 -3.41 -22.50 -27.02
CA ILE A 239 -4.38 -22.05 -26.01
C ILE A 239 -4.89 -20.65 -26.33
N THR A 240 -6.12 -20.39 -25.95
CA THR A 240 -6.68 -19.03 -25.91
C THR A 240 -6.80 -18.58 -24.46
N ILE A 241 -6.13 -17.47 -24.13
CA ILE A 241 -6.16 -16.93 -22.78
C ILE A 241 -7.48 -16.20 -22.56
N LYS A 242 -8.26 -16.63 -21.57
CA LYS A 242 -9.46 -15.95 -21.09
C LYS A 242 -9.08 -14.92 -20.02
N VAL A 243 -9.65 -13.74 -20.06
CA VAL A 243 -9.35 -12.65 -19.11
C VAL A 243 -10.59 -12.32 -18.29
#